data_8c15791e80dad58e2041322b86af58a1
#
_entry.id   8c15791e80dad58e2041322b86af58a1
#
_cell.length_a   1.000
_cell.length_b   1.000
_cell.length_c   1.000
_cell.angle_alpha   90.00
_cell.angle_beta   90.00
_cell.angle_gamma   90.00
#
_symmetry.space_group_name_H-M   'P 1'
#
loop_
_entity.id
_entity.type
_entity.pdbx_description
1 polymer ?
#
loop_
_entity_poly.entity_id
_entity_poly.type
_entity_poly.pdbx_seq_one_letter_code
_entity_poly.pdbx_strand_id
1 'polypeptide(L)'
;MSELGRGSLSKMKAHLDAPVQYAFRLGDEEVPVNPLVGKHLRLEYLGAIHCSHCGRKTKTSFSQGYCYPCMQKLAQCDVCIMSPEKCHYDAGTCREPSWGEQFCMTDHVVYLANSSGVKVGITRASQVPTRWIDQGATQALPILRVATRQQSGFVEDLLRSQVADKTNWRALLKGDAAPVDLLAIREQLFDSCGAGITELQQRFGLQAIQPLSAAEVLEIRYPIEAYPAKISSFNLDKQPLAEGTLLGIKGQYLMFDTGVINIRKYTAYQLAIHEIAA
;
A
#
# COMPACT_ATOMS: atom_id res chain seq x y z
N MET A 1 0.22 30.23 12.10
CA MET A 1 0.79 29.14 11.27
C MET A 1 2.03 28.60 11.97
N SER A 2 2.08 27.32 12.27
CA SER A 2 3.23 26.66 12.89
C SER A 2 3.70 25.52 11.98
N GLU A 3 5.00 25.45 11.69
CA GLU A 3 5.58 24.35 10.94
C GLU A 3 5.65 23.11 11.83
N LEU A 4 5.11 21.98 11.35
CA LEU A 4 5.09 20.70 12.05
C LEU A 4 6.27 19.81 11.65
N GLY A 5 6.80 20.00 10.44
CA GLY A 5 7.94 19.27 9.94
C GLY A 5 8.23 19.59 8.47
N ARG A 6 9.47 19.29 8.04
CA ARG A 6 9.98 19.56 6.70
C ARG A 6 10.95 18.48 6.24
N GLY A 7 10.83 18.04 4.99
CA GLY A 7 11.81 17.10 4.46
C GLY A 7 11.32 16.34 3.24
N SER A 8 12.08 15.30 2.90
CA SER A 8 11.74 14.38 1.81
C SER A 8 10.61 13.45 2.25
N LEU A 9 9.46 13.55 1.58
CA LEU A 9 8.28 12.76 1.93
C LEU A 9 8.50 11.29 1.59
N SER A 10 8.13 10.42 2.52
CA SER A 10 7.95 8.99 2.31
C SER A 10 6.48 8.60 2.54
N LYS A 11 6.13 7.36 2.23
CA LYS A 11 4.80 6.86 2.62
C LYS A 11 4.62 7.01 4.13
N MET A 12 3.40 7.34 4.57
CA MET A 12 3.12 7.42 6.00
C MET A 12 3.46 6.11 6.71
N LYS A 13 4.06 6.21 7.87
CA LYS A 13 4.17 5.08 8.79
C LYS A 13 2.77 4.82 9.36
N ALA A 14 2.39 3.55 9.42
CA ALA A 14 1.13 3.14 9.98
C ALA A 14 1.36 2.02 11.00
N HIS A 15 0.68 2.10 12.13
CA HIS A 15 0.68 1.08 13.16
C HIS A 15 -0.76 0.64 13.42
N LEU A 16 -0.98 -0.68 13.51
CA LEU A 16 -2.28 -1.24 13.83
C LEU A 16 -2.66 -0.89 15.27
N ASP A 17 -3.76 -0.18 15.39
CA ASP A 17 -4.42 0.18 16.64
C ASP A 17 -5.89 0.43 16.32
N ALA A 18 -6.70 0.77 17.30
CA ALA A 18 -8.11 1.09 17.13
C ALA A 18 -8.43 2.52 17.65
N PRO A 19 -8.34 3.55 16.79
CA PRO A 19 -8.03 3.55 15.36
C PRO A 19 -6.53 3.41 15.02
N VAL A 20 -6.22 3.03 13.76
CA VAL A 20 -4.85 3.01 13.22
C VAL A 20 -4.12 4.31 13.52
N GLN A 21 -2.87 4.20 13.97
CA GLN A 21 -2.00 5.34 14.23
C GLN A 21 -1.11 5.62 13.03
N TYR A 22 -1.04 6.89 12.63
CA TYR A 22 -0.26 7.35 11.48
C TYR A 22 0.78 8.39 11.87
N ALA A 23 1.91 8.38 11.17
CA ALA A 23 2.90 9.46 11.21
C ALA A 23 3.37 9.81 9.79
N PHE A 24 3.53 11.11 9.51
CA PHE A 24 4.31 11.56 8.35
C PHE A 24 5.77 11.17 8.54
N ARG A 25 6.42 10.85 7.44
CA ARG A 25 7.86 10.64 7.39
C ARG A 25 8.46 11.67 6.45
N LEU A 26 9.24 12.60 7.01
CA LEU A 26 9.86 13.75 6.34
C LEU A 26 11.38 13.67 6.54
N GLY A 27 12.09 12.96 5.65
CA GLY A 27 13.47 12.56 5.90
C GLY A 27 13.56 11.62 7.09
N ASP A 28 14.28 12.03 8.13
CA ASP A 28 14.45 11.25 9.37
C ASP A 28 13.42 11.61 10.45
N GLU A 29 12.59 12.63 10.20
CA GLU A 29 11.56 13.07 11.15
C GLU A 29 10.25 12.29 10.98
N GLU A 30 9.61 11.97 12.11
CA GLU A 30 8.27 11.40 12.17
C GLU A 30 7.33 12.37 12.88
N VAL A 31 6.26 12.79 12.22
CA VAL A 31 5.25 13.70 12.77
C VAL A 31 3.93 12.95 12.94
N PRO A 32 3.41 12.73 14.16
CA PRO A 32 2.12 12.08 14.38
C PRO A 32 0.98 12.81 13.67
N VAL A 33 0.13 12.07 12.95
CA VAL A 33 -0.95 12.66 12.15
C VAL A 33 -2.31 12.56 12.83
N ASN A 34 -2.57 11.53 13.64
CA ASN A 34 -3.87 11.35 14.29
C ASN A 34 -4.32 12.58 15.12
N PRO A 35 -3.43 13.25 15.90
CA PRO A 35 -3.80 14.46 16.64
C PRO A 35 -4.15 15.67 15.77
N LEU A 36 -3.89 15.58 14.47
CA LEU A 36 -4.14 16.64 13.50
C LEU A 36 -5.51 16.49 12.81
N VAL A 37 -6.24 15.40 13.04
CA VAL A 37 -7.63 15.26 12.58
C VAL A 37 -8.48 16.34 13.23
N GLY A 38 -9.33 17.00 12.45
CA GLY A 38 -10.10 18.19 12.85
C GLY A 38 -9.35 19.53 12.75
N LYS A 39 -8.03 19.52 12.49
CA LYS A 39 -7.21 20.74 12.38
C LYS A 39 -7.05 21.19 10.93
N HIS A 40 -6.81 22.49 10.74
CA HIS A 40 -6.53 23.06 9.43
C HIS A 40 -5.04 22.91 9.11
N LEU A 41 -4.74 22.16 8.04
CA LEU A 41 -3.38 21.85 7.62
C LEU A 41 -3.07 22.40 6.24
N ARG A 42 -1.78 22.69 6.02
CA ARG A 42 -1.21 23.03 4.73
C ARG A 42 -0.01 22.12 4.47
N LEU A 43 -0.04 21.42 3.35
CA LEU A 43 1.09 20.68 2.79
C LEU A 43 1.62 21.49 1.61
N GLU A 44 2.87 21.93 1.69
CA GLU A 44 3.52 22.76 0.68
C GLU A 44 4.64 22.00 -0.02
N TYR A 45 4.58 21.91 -1.35
CA TYR A 45 5.66 21.35 -2.16
C TYR A 45 6.73 22.42 -2.41
N LEU A 46 7.96 22.14 -1.98
CA LEU A 46 9.09 23.07 -1.99
C LEU A 46 9.85 23.11 -3.35
N GLY A 47 9.26 22.55 -4.42
CA GLY A 47 9.80 22.62 -5.77
C GLY A 47 11.00 21.70 -6.04
N ALA A 48 11.27 20.72 -5.18
CA ALA A 48 12.36 19.78 -5.36
C ALA A 48 11.92 18.32 -5.10
N ILE A 49 12.43 17.41 -5.93
CA ILE A 49 12.28 15.96 -5.77
C ILE A 49 13.68 15.36 -5.68
N HIS A 50 13.98 14.60 -4.64
CA HIS A 50 15.26 13.94 -4.46
C HIS A 50 15.08 12.41 -4.42
N CYS A 51 15.76 11.72 -5.33
CA CYS A 51 15.69 10.26 -5.44
C CYS A 51 15.94 9.58 -4.09
N SER A 52 15.03 8.73 -3.64
CA SER A 52 15.13 8.03 -2.36
C SER A 52 16.30 7.06 -2.26
N HIS A 53 16.92 6.68 -3.39
CA HIS A 53 18.09 5.79 -3.41
C HIS A 53 19.41 6.56 -3.47
N CYS A 54 19.58 7.48 -4.44
CA CYS A 54 20.87 8.13 -4.69
C CYS A 54 20.91 9.61 -4.30
N GLY A 55 19.84 10.18 -3.74
CA GLY A 55 19.76 11.59 -3.32
C GLY A 55 19.73 12.62 -4.46
N ARG A 56 19.95 12.20 -5.71
CA ARG A 56 19.99 13.11 -6.85
C ARG A 56 18.67 13.86 -7.02
N LYS A 57 18.74 15.16 -7.31
CA LYS A 57 17.58 15.94 -7.73
C LYS A 57 17.06 15.43 -9.07
N THR A 58 15.76 15.29 -9.18
CA THR A 58 15.06 14.81 -10.38
C THR A 58 13.81 15.63 -10.64
N LYS A 59 13.33 15.64 -11.88
CA LYS A 59 12.09 16.34 -12.27
C LYS A 59 10.84 15.48 -12.03
N THR A 60 11.01 14.16 -11.90
CA THR A 60 9.92 13.20 -11.79
C THR A 60 10.28 12.10 -10.81
N SER A 61 9.34 11.71 -9.96
CA SER A 61 9.46 10.55 -9.08
C SER A 61 8.94 9.31 -9.83
N PHE A 62 9.85 8.44 -10.28
CA PHE A 62 9.51 7.16 -10.90
C PHE A 62 9.35 6.09 -9.83
N SER A 63 8.49 5.11 -10.06
CA SER A 63 8.23 3.97 -9.16
C SER A 63 8.11 4.39 -7.68
N GLN A 64 7.50 5.56 -7.43
CA GLN A 64 7.27 6.10 -6.08
C GLN A 64 8.58 6.39 -5.32
N GLY A 65 9.45 7.20 -5.90
CA GLY A 65 10.60 7.75 -5.17
C GLY A 65 11.93 7.75 -5.90
N TYR A 66 12.05 7.21 -7.11
CA TYR A 66 13.34 7.04 -7.78
C TYR A 66 13.54 8.01 -8.95
N CYS A 67 14.79 8.39 -9.22
CA CYS A 67 15.15 9.00 -10.50
C CYS A 67 15.18 7.95 -11.63
N TYR A 68 15.11 8.38 -12.87
CA TYR A 68 15.06 7.48 -14.02
C TYR A 68 16.21 6.44 -14.06
N PRO A 69 17.52 6.82 -13.85
CA PRO A 69 18.60 5.83 -13.81
C PRO A 69 18.46 4.79 -12.70
N CYS A 70 17.97 5.18 -11.51
CA CYS A 70 17.74 4.23 -10.42
C CYS A 70 16.55 3.31 -10.74
N MET A 71 15.46 3.85 -11.29
CA MET A 71 14.30 3.08 -11.70
C MET A 71 14.67 1.99 -12.72
N GLN A 72 15.64 2.27 -13.62
CA GLN A 72 16.09 1.29 -14.60
C GLN A 72 16.99 0.18 -14.01
N LYS A 73 17.71 0.46 -12.92
CA LYS A 73 18.77 -0.43 -12.39
C LYS A 73 18.30 -1.28 -11.20
N LEU A 74 17.50 -0.70 -10.31
CA LEU A 74 17.17 -1.31 -9.02
C LEU A 74 16.19 -2.48 -9.17
N ALA A 75 16.38 -3.55 -8.41
CA ALA A 75 15.50 -4.69 -8.38
C ALA A 75 14.07 -4.32 -7.94
N GLN A 76 13.93 -3.41 -6.96
CA GLN A 76 12.62 -2.93 -6.49
C GLN A 76 11.85 -2.10 -7.52
N CYS A 77 12.43 -1.81 -8.68
CA CYS A 77 11.79 -1.14 -9.80
C CYS A 77 11.60 -2.05 -11.02
N ASP A 78 11.96 -3.32 -10.91
CA ASP A 78 11.82 -4.27 -12.00
C ASP A 78 10.36 -4.60 -12.31
N VAL A 79 10.08 -5.07 -13.52
CA VAL A 79 8.73 -5.44 -13.98
C VAL A 79 8.10 -6.51 -13.10
N CYS A 80 8.90 -7.46 -12.60
CA CYS A 80 8.45 -8.52 -11.71
C CYS A 80 7.95 -8.01 -10.33
N ILE A 81 8.21 -6.75 -9.98
CA ILE A 81 7.59 -6.14 -8.79
C ILE A 81 6.09 -5.89 -8.99
N MET A 82 5.67 -5.61 -10.21
CA MET A 82 4.24 -5.42 -10.55
C MET A 82 3.59 -6.67 -11.13
N SER A 83 4.40 -7.61 -11.63
CA SER A 83 3.98 -8.88 -12.24
C SER A 83 4.85 -10.01 -11.68
N PRO A 84 4.60 -10.47 -10.44
CA PRO A 84 5.49 -11.40 -9.75
C PRO A 84 5.67 -12.74 -10.44
N GLU A 85 4.68 -13.18 -11.19
CA GLU A 85 4.73 -14.39 -12.01
C GLU A 85 5.85 -14.35 -13.07
N LYS A 86 6.28 -13.14 -13.46
CA LYS A 86 7.38 -12.90 -14.40
C LYS A 86 8.76 -12.83 -13.74
N CYS A 87 8.86 -13.27 -12.48
CA CYS A 87 10.15 -13.28 -11.80
C CYS A 87 11.16 -14.13 -12.58
N HIS A 88 12.34 -13.59 -12.78
CA HIS A 88 13.42 -14.21 -13.54
C HIS A 88 14.68 -14.47 -12.70
N TYR A 89 14.49 -14.60 -11.36
CA TYR A 89 15.57 -14.90 -10.43
C TYR A 89 16.24 -16.23 -10.74
N ASP A 90 15.45 -17.30 -10.93
CA ASP A 90 15.95 -18.64 -11.24
C ASP A 90 16.65 -18.72 -12.61
N ALA A 91 16.33 -17.79 -13.52
CA ALA A 91 17.04 -17.65 -14.80
C ALA A 91 18.40 -16.94 -14.66
N GLY A 92 18.78 -16.51 -13.45
CA GLY A 92 20.05 -15.82 -13.18
C GLY A 92 20.12 -14.39 -13.72
N THR A 93 19.00 -13.80 -14.10
CA THR A 93 18.93 -12.46 -14.73
C THR A 93 18.33 -11.38 -13.79
N CYS A 94 18.09 -11.70 -12.52
CA CYS A 94 17.64 -10.72 -11.53
C CYS A 94 18.62 -9.54 -11.46
N ARG A 95 18.11 -8.30 -11.44
CA ARG A 95 18.95 -7.09 -11.40
C ARG A 95 19.87 -7.02 -10.19
N GLU A 96 19.37 -7.47 -9.03
CA GLU A 96 20.10 -7.49 -7.75
C GLU A 96 19.73 -8.78 -7.00
N PRO A 97 20.46 -9.90 -7.23
CA PRO A 97 20.12 -11.19 -6.64
C PRO A 97 20.05 -11.16 -5.10
N SER A 98 20.99 -10.49 -4.43
CA SER A 98 20.99 -10.36 -2.96
C SER A 98 19.76 -9.63 -2.41
N TRP A 99 19.26 -8.62 -3.15
CA TRP A 99 18.00 -7.99 -2.83
C TRP A 99 16.83 -8.97 -3.06
N GLY A 100 16.88 -9.74 -4.16
CA GLY A 100 15.90 -10.80 -4.45
C GLY A 100 15.83 -11.84 -3.34
N GLU A 101 16.97 -12.32 -2.85
CA GLU A 101 17.06 -13.26 -1.71
C GLU A 101 16.37 -12.69 -0.46
N GLN A 102 16.67 -11.44 -0.13
CA GLN A 102 16.14 -10.78 1.06
C GLN A 102 14.63 -10.47 0.97
N PHE A 103 14.11 -10.16 -0.21
CA PHE A 103 12.76 -9.59 -0.36
C PHE A 103 11.79 -10.43 -1.19
N CYS A 104 12.29 -11.31 -2.07
CA CYS A 104 11.45 -12.12 -2.95
C CYS A 104 11.48 -13.60 -2.59
N MET A 105 12.65 -14.13 -2.13
CA MET A 105 12.83 -15.53 -1.71
C MET A 105 12.51 -15.72 -0.23
N THR A 106 11.45 -15.07 0.24
CA THR A 106 10.95 -15.12 1.61
C THR A 106 9.45 -15.35 1.59
N ASP A 107 8.90 -15.73 2.74
CA ASP A 107 7.48 -15.98 2.88
C ASP A 107 6.62 -14.78 2.44
N HIS A 108 5.66 -15.09 1.58
CA HIS A 108 4.60 -14.18 1.16
C HIS A 108 3.24 -14.71 1.60
N VAL A 109 2.32 -13.79 1.74
CA VAL A 109 0.92 -14.06 2.11
C VAL A 109 0.04 -13.63 0.95
N VAL A 110 -0.82 -14.54 0.51
CA VAL A 110 -1.98 -14.22 -0.33
C VAL A 110 -3.16 -14.01 0.61
N TYR A 111 -3.91 -12.93 0.41
CA TYR A 111 -4.96 -12.50 1.32
C TYR A 111 -6.18 -11.96 0.59
N LEU A 112 -7.32 -12.02 1.27
CA LEU A 112 -8.52 -11.27 0.92
C LEU A 112 -8.53 -9.95 1.69
N ALA A 113 -8.91 -8.87 1.03
CA ALA A 113 -9.10 -7.57 1.67
C ALA A 113 -10.38 -6.90 1.17
N ASN A 114 -11.18 -6.39 2.11
CA ASN A 114 -12.34 -5.57 1.82
C ASN A 114 -11.97 -4.07 2.01
N SER A 115 -11.88 -3.34 0.94
CA SER A 115 -11.51 -1.91 0.96
C SER A 115 -12.54 -1.02 0.24
N SER A 116 -12.90 -1.35 -0.98
CA SER A 116 -14.01 -0.78 -1.77
C SER A 116 -14.78 -1.90 -2.48
N GLY A 117 -14.76 -3.07 -1.88
CA GLY A 117 -15.15 -4.38 -2.35
C GLY A 117 -14.03 -5.37 -2.06
N VAL A 118 -14.35 -6.66 -2.07
CA VAL A 118 -13.39 -7.72 -1.82
C VAL A 118 -12.44 -7.87 -2.99
N LYS A 119 -11.17 -8.03 -2.68
CA LYS A 119 -10.11 -8.31 -3.65
C LYS A 119 -9.11 -9.31 -3.10
N VAL A 120 -8.41 -10.00 -3.99
CA VAL A 120 -7.20 -10.75 -3.70
C VAL A 120 -6.00 -9.79 -3.71
N GLY A 121 -5.03 -10.03 -2.87
CA GLY A 121 -3.77 -9.32 -2.87
C GLY A 121 -2.64 -10.16 -2.31
N ILE A 122 -1.42 -9.73 -2.54
CA ILE A 122 -0.20 -10.39 -2.09
C ILE A 122 0.69 -9.43 -1.32
N THR A 123 1.43 -9.97 -0.37
CA THR A 123 2.43 -9.20 0.37
C THR A 123 3.47 -10.12 0.99
N ARG A 124 4.66 -9.60 1.31
CA ARG A 124 5.60 -10.31 2.18
C ARG A 124 4.97 -10.52 3.56
N ALA A 125 5.23 -11.65 4.19
CA ALA A 125 4.71 -11.92 5.53
C ALA A 125 5.11 -10.84 6.54
N SER A 126 6.33 -10.27 6.42
CA SER A 126 6.82 -9.18 7.26
C SER A 126 6.09 -7.84 7.07
N GLN A 127 5.24 -7.70 6.06
CA GLN A 127 4.44 -6.50 5.79
C GLN A 127 2.97 -6.63 6.22
N VAL A 128 2.62 -7.72 6.87
CA VAL A 128 1.31 -7.89 7.50
C VAL A 128 1.37 -7.28 8.91
N PRO A 129 0.39 -6.45 9.34
CA PRO A 129 -0.80 -5.99 8.62
C PRO A 129 -0.60 -4.67 7.86
N THR A 130 0.60 -4.09 7.84
CA THR A 130 0.88 -2.76 7.28
C THR A 130 0.37 -2.63 5.83
N ARG A 131 0.52 -3.69 5.02
CA ARG A 131 0.03 -3.68 3.63
C ARG A 131 -1.49 -3.54 3.53
N TRP A 132 -2.23 -4.14 4.44
CA TRP A 132 -3.70 -4.04 4.49
C TRP A 132 -4.12 -2.63 4.88
N ILE A 133 -3.44 -2.05 5.88
CA ILE A 133 -3.64 -0.66 6.30
C ILE A 133 -3.32 0.30 5.14
N ASP A 134 -2.18 0.15 4.47
CA ASP A 134 -1.77 0.99 3.33
C ASP A 134 -2.80 1.01 2.19
N GLN A 135 -3.57 -0.07 2.04
CA GLN A 135 -4.62 -0.20 1.04
C GLN A 135 -6.00 0.28 1.51
N GLY A 136 -6.12 0.70 2.77
CA GLY A 136 -7.38 1.15 3.35
C GLY A 136 -8.41 0.05 3.55
N ALA A 137 -7.97 -1.19 3.76
CA ALA A 137 -8.86 -2.31 4.02
C ALA A 137 -9.54 -2.16 5.39
N THR A 138 -10.85 -2.37 5.45
CA THR A 138 -11.61 -2.42 6.72
C THR A 138 -11.66 -3.83 7.29
N GLN A 139 -11.50 -4.85 6.44
CA GLN A 139 -11.37 -6.25 6.81
C GLN A 139 -10.27 -6.89 5.96
N ALA A 140 -9.46 -7.78 6.55
CA ALA A 140 -8.46 -8.55 5.83
C ALA A 140 -8.34 -9.97 6.41
N LEU A 141 -8.11 -10.95 5.54
CA LEU A 141 -7.95 -12.36 5.88
C LEU A 141 -6.79 -12.95 5.09
N PRO A 142 -5.70 -13.40 5.72
CA PRO A 142 -4.67 -14.16 5.04
C PRO A 142 -5.21 -15.55 4.71
N ILE A 143 -5.08 -16.01 3.47
CA ILE A 143 -5.68 -17.27 3.02
C ILE A 143 -4.64 -18.32 2.63
N LEU A 144 -3.47 -17.92 2.12
CA LEU A 144 -2.38 -18.81 1.77
C LEU A 144 -1.04 -18.19 2.18
N ARG A 145 -0.11 -19.02 2.68
CA ARG A 145 1.29 -18.71 2.78
C ARG A 145 2.02 -19.35 1.61
N VAL A 146 2.93 -18.63 0.98
CA VAL A 146 3.77 -19.14 -0.10
C VAL A 146 5.23 -18.78 0.14
N ALA A 147 6.16 -19.64 -0.30
CA ALA A 147 7.58 -19.51 0.02
C ALA A 147 8.28 -18.37 -0.75
N THR A 148 7.76 -17.96 -1.90
CA THR A 148 8.38 -16.91 -2.72
C THR A 148 7.37 -15.93 -3.28
N ARG A 149 7.87 -14.74 -3.67
CA ARG A 149 7.08 -13.73 -4.36
C ARG A 149 6.49 -14.24 -5.67
N GLN A 150 7.27 -15.01 -6.46
CA GLN A 150 6.78 -15.56 -7.73
C GLN A 150 5.58 -16.47 -7.54
N GLN A 151 5.65 -17.36 -6.56
CA GLN A 151 4.54 -18.25 -6.22
C GLN A 151 3.30 -17.46 -5.82
N SER A 152 3.48 -16.36 -5.06
CA SER A 152 2.33 -15.50 -4.72
C SER A 152 1.68 -14.89 -5.97
N GLY A 153 2.45 -14.56 -7.00
CA GLY A 153 1.94 -14.06 -8.28
C GLY A 153 1.11 -15.09 -9.02
N PHE A 154 1.59 -16.34 -9.12
CA PHE A 154 0.82 -17.43 -9.74
C PHE A 154 -0.50 -17.70 -9.02
N VAL A 155 -0.48 -17.69 -7.69
CA VAL A 155 -1.70 -17.87 -6.89
C VAL A 155 -2.65 -16.68 -7.07
N GLU A 156 -2.15 -15.45 -7.06
CA GLU A 156 -2.95 -14.24 -7.28
C GLU A 156 -3.63 -14.28 -8.66
N ASP A 157 -2.91 -14.66 -9.72
CA ASP A 157 -3.46 -14.80 -11.07
C ASP A 157 -4.57 -15.86 -11.15
N LEU A 158 -4.37 -17.00 -10.48
CA LEU A 158 -5.39 -18.05 -10.40
C LEU A 158 -6.67 -17.54 -9.74
N LEU A 159 -6.55 -16.90 -8.57
CA LEU A 159 -7.69 -16.45 -7.77
C LEU A 159 -8.38 -15.20 -8.37
N ARG A 160 -7.66 -14.38 -9.13
CA ARG A 160 -8.17 -13.16 -9.79
C ARG A 160 -9.31 -13.45 -10.77
N SER A 161 -9.38 -14.65 -11.31
CA SER A 161 -10.49 -15.08 -12.17
C SER A 161 -11.84 -15.07 -11.46
N GLN A 162 -11.86 -15.17 -10.13
CA GLN A 162 -13.05 -15.29 -9.29
C GLN A 162 -13.33 -14.03 -8.46
N VAL A 163 -12.29 -13.24 -8.14
CA VAL A 163 -12.42 -12.05 -7.28
C VAL A 163 -11.64 -10.89 -7.92
N ALA A 164 -12.21 -9.68 -7.86
CA ALA A 164 -11.56 -8.48 -8.37
C ALA A 164 -10.18 -8.24 -7.73
N ASP A 165 -9.27 -7.62 -8.49
CA ASP A 165 -7.92 -7.28 -8.04
C ASP A 165 -7.72 -5.78 -7.80
N LYS A 166 -8.69 -4.95 -8.14
CA LYS A 166 -8.54 -3.48 -8.15
C LYS A 166 -9.40 -2.78 -7.12
N THR A 167 -8.79 -1.87 -6.39
CA THR A 167 -9.47 -0.95 -5.49
C THR A 167 -10.01 0.25 -6.26
N ASN A 168 -11.30 0.55 -6.10
CA ASN A 168 -11.85 1.83 -6.50
C ASN A 168 -11.53 2.88 -5.42
N TRP A 169 -10.48 3.65 -5.62
CA TRP A 169 -10.01 4.63 -4.63
C TRP A 169 -11.05 5.73 -4.30
N ARG A 170 -11.94 6.06 -5.26
CA ARG A 170 -13.03 7.02 -4.99
C ARG A 170 -14.10 6.40 -4.09
N ALA A 171 -14.45 5.14 -4.30
CA ALA A 171 -15.37 4.42 -3.41
C ALA A 171 -14.76 4.24 -2.01
N LEU A 172 -13.45 3.91 -1.94
CA LEU A 172 -12.69 3.80 -0.69
C LEU A 172 -12.82 5.05 0.20
N LEU A 173 -12.82 6.24 -0.42
CA LEU A 173 -12.81 7.54 0.27
C LEU A 173 -14.21 8.18 0.41
N LYS A 174 -15.27 7.47 0.02
CA LYS A 174 -16.68 7.90 0.23
C LYS A 174 -17.32 7.31 1.47
N GLY A 175 -16.75 6.27 2.02
CA GLY A 175 -17.29 5.56 3.16
C GLY A 175 -16.54 4.26 3.42
N ASP A 176 -16.91 3.56 4.47
CA ASP A 176 -16.43 2.21 4.71
C ASP A 176 -17.16 1.22 3.79
N ALA A 177 -16.42 0.22 3.34
CA ALA A 177 -17.03 -0.90 2.64
C ALA A 177 -17.96 -1.66 3.63
N ALA A 178 -19.12 -2.08 3.14
CA ALA A 178 -20.01 -2.92 3.93
C ALA A 178 -19.27 -4.20 4.37
N PRO A 179 -19.39 -4.61 5.65
CA PRO A 179 -18.78 -5.86 6.11
C PRO A 179 -19.24 -7.06 5.30
N VAL A 180 -18.34 -7.99 5.04
CA VAL A 180 -18.60 -9.22 4.31
C VAL A 180 -18.02 -10.41 5.06
N ASP A 181 -18.54 -11.60 4.79
CA ASP A 181 -17.99 -12.86 5.32
C ASP A 181 -16.78 -13.31 4.48
N LEU A 182 -15.58 -12.85 4.85
CA LEU A 182 -14.35 -13.24 4.18
C LEU A 182 -14.00 -14.73 4.35
N LEU A 183 -14.50 -15.39 5.41
CA LEU A 183 -14.29 -16.83 5.60
C LEU A 183 -15.11 -17.63 4.57
N ALA A 184 -16.37 -17.29 4.38
CA ALA A 184 -17.20 -17.91 3.35
C ALA A 184 -16.64 -17.69 1.94
N ILE A 185 -16.12 -16.49 1.66
CA ILE A 185 -15.48 -16.19 0.37
C ILE A 185 -14.20 -17.01 0.19
N ARG A 186 -13.39 -17.20 1.23
CA ARG A 186 -12.21 -18.07 1.18
C ARG A 186 -12.60 -19.51 0.81
N GLU A 187 -13.61 -20.08 1.45
CA GLU A 187 -14.07 -21.45 1.16
C GLU A 187 -14.54 -21.57 -0.30
N GLN A 188 -15.35 -20.63 -0.77
CA GLN A 188 -15.79 -20.61 -2.18
C GLN A 188 -14.61 -20.55 -3.17
N LEU A 189 -13.55 -19.77 -2.84
CA LEU A 189 -12.36 -19.70 -3.66
C LEU A 189 -11.57 -21.00 -3.65
N PHE A 190 -11.45 -21.64 -2.49
CA PHE A 190 -10.75 -22.93 -2.38
C PHE A 190 -11.51 -24.05 -3.11
N ASP A 191 -12.84 -24.03 -3.08
CA ASP A 191 -13.65 -24.96 -3.85
C ASP A 191 -13.52 -24.74 -5.35
N SER A 192 -13.61 -23.49 -5.81
CA SER A 192 -13.57 -23.16 -7.25
C SER A 192 -12.18 -23.23 -7.86
N CYS A 193 -11.13 -22.92 -7.09
CA CYS A 193 -9.74 -22.89 -7.54
C CYS A 193 -8.89 -24.07 -7.04
N GLY A 194 -9.47 -25.02 -6.31
CA GLY A 194 -8.75 -26.11 -5.65
C GLY A 194 -7.88 -26.95 -6.58
N ALA A 195 -8.36 -27.24 -7.78
CA ALA A 195 -7.57 -27.95 -8.81
C ALA A 195 -6.31 -27.18 -9.21
N GLY A 196 -6.43 -25.86 -9.44
CA GLY A 196 -5.28 -25.01 -9.79
C GLY A 196 -4.31 -24.83 -8.62
N ILE A 197 -4.81 -24.74 -7.38
CA ILE A 197 -3.95 -24.70 -6.18
C ILE A 197 -3.17 -26.02 -6.07
N THR A 198 -3.82 -27.16 -6.29
CA THR A 198 -3.18 -28.48 -6.27
C THR A 198 -2.10 -28.60 -7.37
N GLU A 199 -2.37 -28.10 -8.57
CA GLU A 199 -1.37 -28.07 -9.65
C GLU A 199 -0.14 -27.24 -9.26
N LEU A 200 -0.34 -26.05 -8.67
CA LEU A 200 0.75 -25.23 -8.18
C LEU A 200 1.52 -25.92 -7.04
N GLN A 201 0.85 -26.64 -6.14
CA GLN A 201 1.49 -27.45 -5.10
C GLN A 201 2.30 -28.62 -5.67
N GLN A 202 1.82 -29.26 -6.73
CA GLN A 202 2.59 -30.30 -7.42
C GLN A 202 3.84 -29.73 -8.10
N ARG A 203 3.74 -28.52 -8.66
CA ARG A 203 4.86 -27.84 -9.33
C ARG A 203 5.92 -27.36 -8.35
N PHE A 204 5.55 -26.78 -7.21
CA PHE A 204 6.45 -26.08 -6.29
C PHE A 204 6.69 -26.81 -4.97
N GLY A 205 5.91 -27.85 -4.69
CA GLY A 205 5.91 -28.58 -3.42
C GLY A 205 4.80 -28.14 -2.46
N LEU A 206 4.27 -29.08 -1.70
CA LEU A 206 3.21 -28.82 -0.70
C LEU A 206 3.62 -27.78 0.35
N GLN A 207 4.90 -27.78 0.76
CA GLN A 207 5.41 -26.85 1.76
C GLN A 207 5.58 -25.43 1.20
N ALA A 208 5.62 -25.28 -0.12
CA ALA A 208 5.80 -23.98 -0.78
C ALA A 208 4.49 -23.20 -0.87
N ILE A 209 3.33 -23.87 -0.85
CA ILE A 209 2.00 -23.25 -0.95
C ILE A 209 1.10 -23.89 0.09
N GLN A 210 0.82 -23.18 1.18
CA GLN A 210 0.11 -23.68 2.35
C GLN A 210 -1.16 -22.89 2.64
N PRO A 211 -2.34 -23.53 2.68
CA PRO A 211 -3.58 -22.91 3.18
C PRO A 211 -3.44 -22.47 4.65
N LEU A 212 -3.98 -21.32 4.96
CA LEU A 212 -4.04 -20.76 6.32
C LEU A 212 -5.48 -20.92 6.88
N SER A 213 -5.89 -22.15 7.08
CA SER A 213 -7.29 -22.49 7.48
C SER A 213 -7.67 -21.91 8.85
N ALA A 214 -6.72 -21.81 9.79
CA ALA A 214 -6.94 -21.27 11.13
C ALA A 214 -6.82 -19.73 11.20
N ALA A 215 -6.60 -19.04 10.07
CA ALA A 215 -6.49 -17.59 10.07
C ALA A 215 -7.83 -16.93 10.36
N GLU A 216 -7.78 -15.84 11.13
CA GLU A 216 -8.93 -15.05 11.52
C GLU A 216 -9.02 -13.77 10.71
N VAL A 217 -10.22 -13.21 10.59
CA VAL A 217 -10.44 -11.90 9.95
C VAL A 217 -9.96 -10.81 10.89
N LEU A 218 -9.07 -9.95 10.36
CA LEU A 218 -8.66 -8.72 11.04
C LEU A 218 -9.57 -7.58 10.61
N GLU A 219 -10.22 -6.93 11.57
CA GLU A 219 -10.94 -5.67 11.36
C GLU A 219 -10.01 -4.49 11.62
N ILE A 220 -10.08 -3.49 10.74
CA ILE A 220 -9.21 -2.31 10.77
C ILE A 220 -10.07 -1.06 10.80
N ARG A 221 -9.86 -0.21 11.81
CA ARG A 221 -10.55 1.07 11.98
C ARG A 221 -9.58 2.21 11.71
N TYR A 222 -10.08 3.22 11.01
CA TYR A 222 -9.27 4.38 10.61
C TYR A 222 -9.67 5.63 11.42
N PRO A 223 -8.72 6.57 11.64
CA PRO A 223 -9.02 7.84 12.30
C PRO A 223 -9.76 8.78 11.33
N ILE A 224 -11.07 8.68 11.29
CA ILE A 224 -11.96 9.44 10.39
C ILE A 224 -13.08 10.05 11.21
N GLU A 225 -13.17 11.40 11.19
CA GLU A 225 -14.29 12.15 11.78
C GLU A 225 -15.44 12.31 10.78
N ALA A 226 -15.08 12.54 9.50
CA ALA A 226 -16.05 12.67 8.42
C ALA A 226 -15.45 12.26 7.08
N TYR A 227 -16.28 11.78 6.17
CA TYR A 227 -15.91 11.57 4.78
C TYR A 227 -16.16 12.85 3.96
N PRO A 228 -15.27 13.19 2.99
CA PRO A 228 -15.45 14.38 2.19
C PRO A 228 -16.69 14.28 1.30
N ALA A 229 -17.49 15.35 1.25
CA ALA A 229 -18.70 15.39 0.41
C ALA A 229 -18.37 15.25 -1.10
N LYS A 230 -17.20 15.76 -1.52
CA LYS A 230 -16.72 15.68 -2.90
C LYS A 230 -15.28 15.15 -2.93
N ILE A 231 -15.04 14.12 -3.74
CA ILE A 231 -13.69 13.57 -3.96
C ILE A 231 -13.01 14.35 -5.09
N SER A 232 -12.20 15.35 -4.71
CA SER A 232 -11.29 16.09 -5.58
C SER A 232 -9.86 15.78 -5.17
N SER A 233 -9.00 15.36 -6.10
CA SER A 233 -7.61 15.02 -5.78
C SER A 233 -6.70 16.22 -5.97
N PHE A 234 -5.93 16.56 -4.93
CA PHE A 234 -4.84 17.53 -5.07
C PHE A 234 -3.76 17.01 -6.02
N ASN A 235 -3.14 17.95 -6.72
CA ASN A 235 -2.02 17.66 -7.63
C ASN A 235 -0.89 18.66 -7.38
N LEU A 236 0.11 18.24 -6.61
CA LEU A 236 1.25 19.08 -6.23
C LEU A 236 2.15 19.46 -7.41
N ASP A 237 2.08 18.74 -8.53
CA ASP A 237 2.82 19.11 -9.75
C ASP A 237 2.20 20.32 -10.46
N LYS A 238 0.88 20.53 -10.29
CA LYS A 238 0.13 21.64 -10.89
C LYS A 238 -0.07 22.81 -9.94
N GLN A 239 -0.37 22.51 -8.70
CA GLN A 239 -0.58 23.47 -7.62
C GLN A 239 0.19 22.97 -6.40
N PRO A 240 1.25 23.67 -5.98
CA PRO A 240 2.20 23.18 -4.97
C PRO A 240 1.62 23.17 -3.54
N LEU A 241 0.33 23.31 -3.39
CA LEU A 241 -0.37 23.39 -2.11
C LEU A 241 -1.53 22.37 -2.04
N ALA A 242 -1.64 21.69 -0.90
CA ALA A 242 -2.84 21.00 -0.47
C ALA A 242 -3.22 21.55 0.92
N GLU A 243 -4.40 22.16 1.04
CA GLU A 243 -4.81 22.87 2.25
C GLU A 243 -6.29 22.64 2.54
N GLY A 244 -6.61 22.49 3.83
CA GLY A 244 -7.96 22.33 4.33
C GLY A 244 -7.99 21.76 5.74
N THR A 245 -9.18 21.55 6.26
CA THR A 245 -9.40 20.84 7.54
C THR A 245 -9.26 19.34 7.30
N LEU A 246 -8.36 18.67 8.02
CA LEU A 246 -8.17 17.23 7.93
C LEU A 246 -9.36 16.50 8.54
N LEU A 247 -10.19 15.85 7.71
CA LEU A 247 -11.38 15.11 8.13
C LEU A 247 -11.06 13.67 8.54
N GLY A 248 -9.95 13.12 8.07
CA GLY A 248 -9.55 11.75 8.40
C GLY A 248 -8.44 11.21 7.52
N ILE A 249 -8.00 9.99 7.87
CA ILE A 249 -6.91 9.29 7.20
C ILE A 249 -7.38 7.87 6.89
N LYS A 250 -7.19 7.41 5.65
CA LYS A 250 -7.50 6.02 5.25
C LYS A 250 -6.48 5.52 4.25
N GLY A 251 -5.81 4.42 4.57
CA GLY A 251 -4.69 3.94 3.77
C GLY A 251 -3.55 4.95 3.74
N GLN A 252 -3.13 5.35 2.55
CA GLN A 252 -2.13 6.40 2.34
C GLN A 252 -2.78 7.72 1.87
N TYR A 253 -4.08 7.91 2.16
CA TYR A 253 -4.81 9.13 1.81
C TYR A 253 -5.09 9.98 3.05
N LEU A 254 -4.83 11.28 2.91
CA LEU A 254 -5.42 12.31 3.77
C LEU A 254 -6.68 12.83 3.10
N MET A 255 -7.74 12.95 3.87
CA MET A 255 -9.04 13.46 3.43
C MET A 255 -9.27 14.84 4.08
N PHE A 256 -9.37 15.88 3.25
CA PHE A 256 -9.66 17.23 3.67
C PHE A 256 -11.09 17.61 3.24
N ASP A 257 -11.65 18.63 3.85
CA ASP A 257 -12.91 19.25 3.44
C ASP A 257 -12.84 19.81 2.00
N THR A 258 -11.65 20.21 1.57
CA THR A 258 -11.36 20.78 0.24
C THR A 258 -10.95 19.74 -0.81
N GLY A 259 -10.55 18.53 -0.41
CA GLY A 259 -10.09 17.50 -1.33
C GLY A 259 -9.32 16.36 -0.65
N VAL A 260 -8.70 15.50 -1.45
CA VAL A 260 -7.94 14.35 -0.95
C VAL A 260 -6.55 14.31 -1.56
N ILE A 261 -5.56 13.81 -0.82
CA ILE A 261 -4.21 13.61 -1.32
C ILE A 261 -3.69 12.21 -0.98
N ASN A 262 -3.13 11.53 -1.98
CA ASN A 262 -2.40 10.27 -1.77
C ASN A 262 -0.94 10.58 -1.47
N ILE A 263 -0.53 10.41 -0.22
CA ILE A 263 0.83 10.71 0.25
C ILE A 263 1.87 9.86 -0.49
N ARG A 264 1.57 8.61 -0.76
CA ARG A 264 2.48 7.69 -1.45
C ARG A 264 2.83 8.14 -2.88
N LYS A 265 1.94 8.86 -3.55
CA LYS A 265 2.17 9.41 -4.89
C LYS A 265 3.33 10.41 -4.90
N TYR A 266 3.53 11.13 -3.79
CA TYR A 266 4.51 12.20 -3.66
C TYR A 266 5.77 11.78 -2.89
N THR A 267 6.07 10.48 -2.83
CA THR A 267 7.33 9.98 -2.28
C THR A 267 8.52 10.64 -2.98
N ALA A 268 9.53 11.07 -2.21
CA ALA A 268 10.72 11.81 -2.63
C ALA A 268 10.53 13.32 -2.87
N TYR A 269 9.30 13.83 -2.81
CA TYR A 269 9.04 15.28 -2.88
C TYR A 269 9.49 15.96 -1.58
N GLN A 270 10.12 17.15 -1.70
CA GLN A 270 10.42 17.98 -0.55
C GLN A 270 9.17 18.74 -0.14
N LEU A 271 8.65 18.45 1.05
CA LEU A 271 7.45 19.07 1.59
C LEU A 271 7.75 19.81 2.90
N ALA A 272 6.96 20.86 3.16
CA ALA A 272 6.74 21.40 4.49
C ALA A 272 5.28 21.20 4.87
N ILE A 273 5.03 20.86 6.14
CA ILE A 273 3.69 20.64 6.68
C ILE A 273 3.46 21.65 7.79
N HIS A 274 2.33 22.34 7.72
CA HIS A 274 1.99 23.38 8.68
C HIS A 274 0.60 23.15 9.27
N GLU A 275 0.45 23.48 10.54
CA GLU A 275 -0.86 23.72 11.17
C GLU A 275 -1.18 25.22 11.05
N ILE A 276 -2.35 25.52 10.53
CA ILE A 276 -2.87 26.87 10.41
C ILE A 276 -3.79 27.09 11.60
N ALA A 277 -3.48 28.07 12.45
CA ALA A 277 -4.41 28.47 13.51
C ALA A 277 -5.72 28.97 12.88
N ALA A 278 -6.83 28.59 13.50
CA ALA A 278 -8.16 29.05 13.12
C ALA A 278 -8.30 30.56 13.29
#